data_8ab34b80d75762685a54b57bdbf96a65
#
_entry.id   8ab34b80d75762685a54b57bdbf96a65
#
_cell.length_a   1.000
_cell.length_b   1.000
_cell.length_c   1.000
_cell.angle_alpha   90.00
_cell.angle_beta   90.00
_cell.angle_gamma   90.00
#
_symmetry.space_group_name_H-M   'P 1'
#
loop_
_entity.id
_entity.type
_entity.pdbx_description
1 polymer ?
#
loop_
_entity_poly.entity_id
_entity_poly.type
_entity_poly.pdbx_seq_one_letter_code
_entity_poly.pdbx_strand_id
1 'polypeptide(L)'
;MCIRDRNKLIRQITSYDEINLTLPGKEKCAYFCITSDQDSTFDFLSSLFMTFVFIKLVRYADTYGEDGKLPVPVHILADELANTGAILSLNKKISVIRSRNLSISCIFQNLPQMQNRYPLNQWQEIIGNCDTQLFLGCTDEVTATFISNRSGDVTVGVSSEAKQLNSWRVSDLSLIHISEPTRHAQI
;
A
#
# COMPACT_ATOMS: atom_id res chain seq x y z
N MET A 1 35.87 1.47 -10.15
CA MET A 1 35.86 2.26 -8.89
C MET A 1 34.46 2.26 -8.36
N CYS A 2 34.21 1.61 -7.22
CA CYS A 2 32.89 1.41 -6.64
C CYS A 2 32.37 2.72 -6.01
N ILE A 3 31.06 3.00 -6.10
CA ILE A 3 30.41 4.16 -5.45
C ILE A 3 30.71 4.17 -3.94
N ARG A 4 30.80 2.99 -3.33
CA ARG A 4 31.19 2.78 -1.93
C ARG A 4 32.53 3.45 -1.54
N ASP A 5 33.49 3.50 -2.47
CA ASP A 5 34.83 4.04 -2.18
C ASP A 5 34.88 5.57 -2.23
N ARG A 6 33.86 6.20 -2.88
CA ARG A 6 33.78 7.67 -3.01
C ARG A 6 33.06 8.35 -1.86
N ASN A 7 32.11 7.64 -1.20
CA ASN A 7 31.31 8.22 -0.12
C ASN A 7 31.67 7.59 1.22
N LYS A 8 32.35 8.35 2.07
CA LYS A 8 32.79 7.94 3.41
C LYS A 8 31.61 7.48 4.28
N LEU A 9 30.44 8.13 4.15
CA LEU A 9 29.24 7.79 4.91
C LEU A 9 28.68 6.43 4.49
N ILE A 10 28.56 6.19 3.18
CA ILE A 10 28.11 4.89 2.65
C ILE A 10 29.06 3.79 3.09
N ARG A 11 30.37 4.05 3.06
CA ARG A 11 31.37 3.09 3.53
C ARG A 11 31.20 2.75 5.01
N GLN A 12 30.93 3.74 5.85
CA GLN A 12 30.69 3.52 7.29
C GLN A 12 29.42 2.69 7.52
N ILE A 13 28.29 3.04 6.88
CA ILE A 13 27.01 2.35 7.04
C ILE A 13 27.07 0.90 6.54
N THR A 14 27.87 0.61 5.52
CA THR A 14 27.96 -0.72 4.89
C THR A 14 29.19 -1.53 5.32
N SER A 15 29.96 -1.07 6.32
CA SER A 15 31.19 -1.75 6.75
C SER A 15 30.96 -2.92 7.69
N TYR A 16 29.84 -2.92 8.39
CA TYR A 16 29.47 -3.97 9.35
C TYR A 16 28.10 -4.56 8.99
N ASP A 17 27.93 -5.83 9.28
CA ASP A 17 26.65 -6.54 9.16
C ASP A 17 26.13 -6.80 10.58
N GLU A 18 25.41 -5.80 11.15
CA GLU A 18 24.89 -5.85 12.51
C GLU A 18 23.40 -6.23 12.56
N ILE A 19 22.71 -6.22 11.41
CA ILE A 19 21.26 -6.42 11.37
C ILE A 19 20.94 -7.83 10.88
N ASN A 20 20.42 -8.65 11.76
CA ASN A 20 19.95 -9.97 11.37
C ASN A 20 18.55 -9.90 10.74
N LEU A 21 18.47 -9.78 9.41
CA LEU A 21 17.22 -9.64 8.67
C LEU A 21 16.30 -10.88 8.75
N THR A 22 16.78 -12.02 9.25
CA THR A 22 15.96 -13.22 9.43
C THR A 22 15.40 -13.35 10.86
N LEU A 23 15.89 -12.54 11.79
CA LEU A 23 15.50 -12.62 13.20
C LEU A 23 13.98 -12.46 13.42
N PRO A 24 13.27 -11.52 12.74
CA PRO A 24 11.82 -11.39 12.94
C PRO A 24 11.02 -12.64 12.62
N GLY A 25 11.51 -13.47 11.71
CA GLY A 25 10.88 -14.76 11.38
C GLY A 25 11.21 -15.88 12.35
N LYS A 26 12.16 -15.71 13.26
CA LYS A 26 12.63 -16.69 14.25
C LYS A 26 12.10 -16.39 15.65
N GLU A 27 12.12 -15.12 16.03
CA GLU A 27 11.84 -14.66 17.38
C GLU A 27 10.92 -13.43 17.33
N LYS A 28 10.16 -13.22 18.40
CA LYS A 28 9.31 -12.02 18.53
C LYS A 28 10.19 -10.80 18.74
N CYS A 29 10.29 -9.96 17.73
CA CYS A 29 11.02 -8.70 17.81
C CYS A 29 10.34 -7.64 16.93
N ALA A 30 10.73 -6.38 17.08
CA ALA A 30 10.27 -5.27 16.24
C ALA A 30 11.48 -4.51 15.70
N TYR A 31 11.48 -4.26 14.40
CA TYR A 31 12.46 -3.41 13.72
C TYR A 31 11.79 -2.11 13.30
N PHE A 32 12.40 -1.00 13.66
CA PHE A 32 11.97 0.33 13.27
C PHE A 32 12.96 0.90 12.25
N CYS A 33 12.52 1.01 11.01
CA CYS A 33 13.29 1.61 9.92
C CYS A 33 12.81 3.06 9.76
N ILE A 34 13.60 4.01 10.28
CA ILE A 34 13.31 5.43 10.20
C ILE A 34 14.02 5.99 8.98
N THR A 35 13.26 6.60 8.07
CA THR A 35 13.75 7.24 6.85
C THR A 35 13.47 8.73 6.91
N SER A 36 14.31 9.54 6.25
CA SER A 36 14.06 10.98 6.13
C SER A 36 12.96 11.20 5.08
N ASP A 37 12.01 12.06 5.39
CA ASP A 37 10.98 12.56 4.47
C ASP A 37 11.43 13.80 3.68
N GLN A 38 12.52 14.46 4.13
CA GLN A 38 13.02 15.70 3.55
C GLN A 38 14.16 15.50 2.53
N ASP A 39 14.89 14.39 2.64
CA ASP A 39 16.08 14.12 1.80
C ASP A 39 15.99 12.73 1.16
N SER A 40 15.71 12.72 -0.13
CA SER A 40 15.63 11.50 -0.96
C SER A 40 16.99 10.91 -1.34
N THR A 41 18.10 11.54 -0.95
CA THR A 41 19.46 11.08 -1.33
C THR A 41 19.72 9.63 -0.94
N PHE A 42 19.12 9.19 0.16
CA PHE A 42 19.29 7.85 0.71
C PHE A 42 18.09 6.92 0.54
N ASP A 43 17.07 7.31 -0.24
CA ASP A 43 15.91 6.47 -0.56
C ASP A 43 16.31 5.08 -1.07
N PHE A 44 17.40 5.01 -1.82
CA PHE A 44 17.92 3.74 -2.33
C PHE A 44 18.35 2.77 -1.22
N LEU A 45 18.81 3.27 -0.06
CA LEU A 45 19.19 2.42 1.07
C LEU A 45 17.95 1.81 1.71
N SER A 46 16.89 2.60 1.89
CA SER A 46 15.60 2.13 2.39
C SER A 46 14.99 1.09 1.46
N SER A 47 15.00 1.36 0.15
CA SER A 47 14.56 0.42 -0.89
C SER A 47 15.36 -0.88 -0.84
N LEU A 48 16.69 -0.78 -0.72
CA LEU A 48 17.58 -1.93 -0.67
C LEU A 48 17.34 -2.75 0.61
N PHE A 49 17.27 -2.08 1.76
CA PHE A 49 16.98 -2.71 3.05
C PHE A 49 15.68 -3.50 3.00
N MET A 50 14.57 -2.87 2.60
CA MET A 50 13.29 -3.53 2.49
C MET A 50 13.31 -4.67 1.48
N THR A 51 14.00 -4.49 0.37
CA THR A 51 14.18 -5.56 -0.64
C THR A 51 14.88 -6.77 -0.05
N PHE A 52 15.93 -6.57 0.74
CA PHE A 52 16.65 -7.67 1.40
C PHE A 52 15.84 -8.29 2.54
N VAL A 53 15.06 -7.54 3.29
CA VAL A 53 14.13 -8.07 4.30
C VAL A 53 13.22 -9.12 3.66
N PHE A 54 12.54 -8.78 2.56
CA PHE A 54 11.68 -9.73 1.83
C PHE A 54 12.46 -10.95 1.35
N ILE A 55 13.61 -10.75 0.68
CA ILE A 55 14.40 -11.84 0.12
C ILE A 55 14.89 -12.79 1.24
N LYS A 56 15.38 -12.25 2.35
CA LYS A 56 15.94 -13.03 3.44
C LYS A 56 14.85 -13.80 4.21
N LEU A 57 13.70 -13.18 4.47
CA LEU A 57 12.58 -13.83 5.16
C LEU A 57 11.95 -14.92 4.29
N VAL A 58 11.71 -14.65 3.02
CA VAL A 58 11.17 -15.65 2.09
C VAL A 58 12.13 -16.85 1.96
N ARG A 59 13.43 -16.57 1.74
CA ARG A 59 14.43 -17.65 1.67
C ARG A 59 14.53 -18.44 2.97
N TYR A 60 14.42 -17.77 4.11
CA TYR A 60 14.44 -18.45 5.39
C TYR A 60 13.21 -19.37 5.57
N ALA A 61 12.02 -18.88 5.20
CA ALA A 61 10.81 -19.70 5.21
C ALA A 61 10.95 -20.92 4.30
N ASP A 62 11.43 -20.73 3.06
CA ASP A 62 11.57 -21.80 2.07
C ASP A 62 12.64 -22.85 2.48
N THR A 63 13.67 -22.45 3.25
CA THR A 63 14.78 -23.35 3.60
C THR A 63 14.61 -24.02 4.96
N TYR A 64 14.07 -23.30 5.94
CA TYR A 64 14.05 -23.72 7.35
C TYR A 64 12.65 -23.70 7.96
N GLY A 65 11.65 -23.19 7.25
CA GLY A 65 10.28 -23.10 7.74
C GLY A 65 9.57 -24.45 7.65
N GLU A 66 8.67 -24.71 8.58
CA GLU A 66 7.74 -25.84 8.51
C GLU A 66 6.66 -25.51 7.45
N ASP A 67 6.49 -26.39 6.48
CA ASP A 67 5.63 -26.18 5.30
C ASP A 67 5.96 -24.89 4.51
N GLY A 68 7.22 -24.46 4.51
CA GLY A 68 7.64 -23.24 3.85
C GLY A 68 7.18 -21.96 4.52
N LYS A 69 6.80 -22.00 5.80
CA LYS A 69 6.32 -20.85 6.57
C LYS A 69 7.33 -20.41 7.62
N LEU A 70 7.34 -19.11 7.90
CA LEU A 70 8.11 -18.56 9.01
C LEU A 70 7.57 -19.10 10.33
N PRO A 71 8.44 -19.53 11.27
CA PRO A 71 8.05 -19.96 12.62
C PRO A 71 7.30 -18.88 13.39
N VAL A 72 7.71 -17.61 13.24
CA VAL A 72 7.03 -16.45 13.80
C VAL A 72 6.44 -15.65 12.64
N PRO A 73 5.11 -15.38 12.65
CA PRO A 73 4.50 -14.51 11.63
C PRO A 73 5.14 -13.13 11.64
N VAL A 74 5.49 -12.63 10.46
CA VAL A 74 6.08 -11.29 10.31
C VAL A 74 5.08 -10.38 9.62
N HIS A 75 4.84 -9.22 10.21
CA HIS A 75 4.03 -8.16 9.62
C HIS A 75 4.89 -6.93 9.35
N ILE A 76 4.89 -6.48 8.10
CA ILE A 76 5.57 -5.26 7.69
C ILE A 76 4.54 -4.13 7.63
N LEU A 77 4.75 -3.09 8.41
CA LEU A 77 3.95 -1.87 8.37
C LEU A 77 4.73 -0.82 7.57
N ALA A 78 4.34 -0.59 6.32
CA ALA A 78 4.91 0.43 5.46
C ALA A 78 4.07 1.71 5.59
N ASP A 79 4.39 2.50 6.60
CA ASP A 79 3.80 3.81 6.83
C ASP A 79 4.37 4.78 5.77
N GLU A 80 3.50 5.36 4.96
CA GLU A 80 3.85 6.22 3.83
C GLU A 80 4.73 5.53 2.76
N LEU A 81 4.21 4.42 2.21
CA LEU A 81 4.92 3.61 1.19
C LEU A 81 5.39 4.42 -0.03
N ALA A 82 4.67 5.48 -0.40
CA ALA A 82 5.01 6.31 -1.55
C ALA A 82 6.22 7.22 -1.30
N ASN A 83 6.52 7.57 -0.06
CA ASN A 83 7.64 8.45 0.31
C ASN A 83 8.94 7.68 0.59
N THR A 84 8.86 6.41 0.91
CA THR A 84 10.06 5.57 0.98
C THR A 84 10.55 5.21 -0.41
N GLY A 85 11.82 4.91 -0.59
CA GLY A 85 12.35 4.45 -1.88
C GLY A 85 11.56 3.25 -2.41
N ALA A 86 11.32 3.18 -3.72
CA ALA A 86 10.56 2.10 -4.34
C ALA A 86 11.17 0.73 -4.02
N ILE A 87 10.41 -0.13 -3.36
CA ILE A 87 10.85 -1.51 -3.06
C ILE A 87 10.87 -2.30 -4.37
N LEU A 88 12.02 -2.84 -4.72
CA LEU A 88 12.23 -3.51 -5.99
C LEU A 88 11.25 -4.69 -6.16
N SER A 89 10.47 -4.67 -7.25
CA SER A 89 9.49 -5.71 -7.59
C SER A 89 8.50 -6.02 -6.45
N LEU A 90 8.04 -4.99 -5.73
CA LEU A 90 7.11 -5.14 -4.61
C LEU A 90 5.82 -5.88 -5.01
N ASN A 91 5.27 -5.57 -6.19
CA ASN A 91 4.12 -6.26 -6.76
C ASN A 91 4.28 -7.79 -6.77
N LYS A 92 5.44 -8.29 -7.23
CA LYS A 92 5.75 -9.72 -7.23
C LYS A 92 5.99 -10.28 -5.82
N LYS A 93 6.60 -9.50 -4.94
CA LYS A 93 6.84 -9.92 -3.55
C LYS A 93 5.53 -10.11 -2.79
N ILE A 94 4.61 -9.16 -2.89
CA ILE A 94 3.31 -9.23 -2.19
C ILE A 94 2.53 -10.48 -2.62
N SER A 95 2.56 -10.88 -3.88
CA SER A 95 1.81 -12.05 -4.36
C SER A 95 2.28 -13.38 -3.75
N VAL A 96 3.52 -13.45 -3.25
CA VAL A 96 4.11 -14.71 -2.77
C VAL A 96 4.28 -14.79 -1.25
N ILE A 97 4.23 -13.67 -0.53
CA ILE A 97 4.56 -13.63 0.91
C ILE A 97 3.48 -14.28 1.79
N ARG A 98 2.22 -14.27 1.36
CA ARG A 98 1.09 -14.81 2.13
C ARG A 98 1.29 -16.28 2.54
N SER A 99 1.75 -17.11 1.62
CA SER A 99 2.00 -18.52 1.88
C SER A 99 3.13 -18.79 2.88
N ARG A 100 3.94 -17.77 3.19
CA ARG A 100 5.15 -17.85 4.01
C ARG A 100 4.98 -17.25 5.40
N ASN A 101 3.76 -16.98 5.83
CA ASN A 101 3.48 -16.33 7.11
C ASN A 101 4.06 -14.90 7.22
N LEU A 102 4.16 -14.23 6.06
CA LEU A 102 4.64 -12.86 5.94
C LEU A 102 3.52 -12.01 5.35
N SER A 103 3.27 -10.85 5.93
CA SER A 103 2.22 -9.92 5.50
C SER A 103 2.74 -8.48 5.48
N ILE A 104 2.04 -7.61 4.75
CA ILE A 104 2.35 -6.18 4.66
C ILE A 104 1.09 -5.35 4.72
N SER A 105 1.15 -4.24 5.46
CA SER A 105 0.20 -3.13 5.36
C SER A 105 0.87 -1.98 4.64
N CYS A 106 0.29 -1.58 3.52
CA CYS A 106 0.75 -0.45 2.70
C CYS A 106 -0.13 0.76 2.99
N ILE A 107 0.45 1.81 3.55
CA ILE A 107 -0.24 3.08 3.80
C ILE A 107 0.31 4.12 2.84
N PHE A 108 -0.55 4.93 2.26
CA PHE A 108 -0.19 6.02 1.35
C PHE A 108 -1.31 7.06 1.30
N GLN A 109 -0.98 8.30 0.96
CA GLN A 109 -1.92 9.43 1.02
C GLN A 109 -2.85 9.49 -0.18
N ASN A 110 -2.36 9.21 -1.38
CA ASN A 110 -3.14 9.28 -2.60
C ASN A 110 -2.56 8.38 -3.71
N LEU A 111 -3.39 8.09 -4.71
CA LEU A 111 -2.99 7.26 -5.85
C LEU A 111 -1.95 7.90 -6.77
N PRO A 112 -1.99 9.21 -7.08
CA PRO A 112 -0.95 9.85 -7.89
C PRO A 112 0.47 9.63 -7.36
N GLN A 113 0.68 9.66 -6.05
CA GLN A 113 1.98 9.34 -5.45
C GLN A 113 2.38 7.87 -5.70
N MET A 114 1.43 6.94 -5.54
CA MET A 114 1.66 5.53 -5.83
C MET A 114 1.96 5.28 -7.31
N GLN A 115 1.25 5.96 -8.22
CA GLN A 115 1.50 5.87 -9.68
C GLN A 115 2.90 6.34 -10.05
N ASN A 116 3.34 7.43 -9.44
CA ASN A 116 4.69 7.98 -9.66
C ASN A 116 5.78 7.04 -9.10
N ARG A 117 5.55 6.46 -7.92
CA ARG A 117 6.54 5.59 -7.26
C ARG A 117 6.60 4.19 -7.89
N TYR A 118 5.47 3.65 -8.32
CA TYR A 118 5.32 2.32 -8.93
C TYR A 118 4.66 2.41 -10.30
N PRO A 119 5.39 2.88 -11.34
CA PRO A 119 4.87 3.10 -12.69
C PRO A 119 4.49 1.79 -13.39
N LEU A 120 4.02 1.88 -14.63
CA LEU A 120 3.69 0.74 -15.50
C LEU A 120 2.65 -0.21 -14.87
N ASN A 121 1.63 0.35 -14.22
CA ASN A 121 0.55 -0.38 -13.56
C ASN A 121 0.98 -1.25 -12.35
N GLN A 122 2.23 -1.18 -11.91
CA GLN A 122 2.70 -1.91 -10.72
C GLN A 122 1.90 -1.53 -9.46
N TRP A 123 1.51 -0.25 -9.34
CA TRP A 123 0.66 0.23 -8.26
C TRP A 123 -0.70 -0.49 -8.21
N GLN A 124 -1.30 -0.79 -9.38
CA GLN A 124 -2.56 -1.54 -9.46
C GLN A 124 -2.39 -2.98 -8.99
N GLU A 125 -1.29 -3.62 -9.36
CA GLU A 125 -0.96 -4.97 -8.90
C GLU A 125 -0.73 -4.99 -7.38
N ILE A 126 -0.06 -3.98 -6.81
CA ILE A 126 0.15 -3.85 -5.37
C ILE A 126 -1.22 -3.76 -4.66
N ILE A 127 -2.08 -2.83 -5.07
CA ILE A 127 -3.41 -2.67 -4.47
C ILE A 127 -4.29 -3.91 -4.71
N GLY A 128 -4.20 -4.50 -5.90
CA GLY A 128 -4.96 -5.70 -6.25
C GLY A 128 -4.60 -6.94 -5.42
N ASN A 129 -3.37 -7.02 -4.92
CA ASN A 129 -2.92 -8.09 -4.03
C ASN A 129 -3.26 -7.85 -2.54
N CYS A 130 -3.82 -6.69 -2.19
CA CYS A 130 -4.28 -6.41 -0.83
C CYS A 130 -5.71 -6.93 -0.64
N ASP A 131 -5.88 -7.90 0.26
CA ASP A 131 -7.20 -8.51 0.57
C ASP A 131 -8.16 -7.50 1.22
N THR A 132 -7.63 -6.57 2.01
CA THR A 132 -8.39 -5.52 2.69
C THR A 132 -7.90 -4.15 2.23
N GLN A 133 -8.82 -3.27 1.89
CA GLN A 133 -8.54 -1.90 1.50
C GLN A 133 -9.38 -0.98 2.38
N LEU A 134 -8.69 -0.14 3.18
CA LEU A 134 -9.33 0.85 4.04
C LEU A 134 -9.15 2.23 3.41
N PHE A 135 -10.26 2.92 3.18
CA PHE A 135 -10.26 4.28 2.65
C PHE A 135 -10.76 5.25 3.72
N LEU A 136 -9.94 6.23 4.07
CA LEU A 136 -10.25 7.22 5.09
C LEU A 136 -10.61 8.61 4.53
N GLY A 137 -10.61 8.73 3.21
CA GLY A 137 -10.90 9.98 2.49
C GLY A 137 -9.75 10.40 1.59
N CYS A 138 -10.04 11.29 0.64
CA CYS A 138 -9.06 11.92 -0.24
C CYS A 138 -9.52 13.31 -0.65
N THR A 139 -8.59 14.10 -1.16
CA THR A 139 -8.83 15.44 -1.72
C THR A 139 -8.58 15.49 -3.22
N ASP A 140 -8.02 14.44 -3.80
CA ASP A 140 -7.70 14.36 -5.22
C ASP A 140 -8.73 13.56 -6.02
N GLU A 141 -8.99 13.97 -7.24
CA GLU A 141 -9.99 13.40 -8.14
C GLU A 141 -9.65 11.98 -8.60
N VAL A 142 -8.36 11.67 -8.78
CA VAL A 142 -7.92 10.36 -9.26
C VAL A 142 -8.24 9.29 -8.23
N THR A 143 -7.91 9.53 -6.97
CA THR A 143 -8.23 8.61 -5.87
C THR A 143 -9.74 8.50 -5.67
N ALA A 144 -10.46 9.64 -5.68
CA ALA A 144 -11.91 9.65 -5.53
C ALA A 144 -12.60 8.81 -6.61
N THR A 145 -12.23 9.01 -7.87
CA THR A 145 -12.78 8.26 -9.01
C THR A 145 -12.48 6.77 -8.91
N PHE A 146 -11.24 6.41 -8.54
CA PHE A 146 -10.83 5.02 -8.37
C PHE A 146 -11.67 4.30 -7.31
N ILE A 147 -11.86 4.93 -6.15
CA ILE A 147 -12.66 4.36 -5.05
C ILE A 147 -14.13 4.29 -5.42
N SER A 148 -14.69 5.35 -6.04
CA SER A 148 -16.08 5.39 -6.52
C SER A 148 -16.37 4.23 -7.46
N ASN A 149 -15.53 4.02 -8.47
CA ASN A 149 -15.70 2.93 -9.44
C ASN A 149 -15.63 1.53 -8.79
N ARG A 150 -14.92 1.38 -7.68
CA ARG A 150 -14.81 0.11 -6.95
C ARG A 150 -15.94 -0.11 -5.94
N SER A 151 -16.55 0.96 -5.45
CA SER A 151 -17.65 0.90 -4.48
C SER A 151 -18.97 0.48 -5.12
N GLY A 152 -19.09 0.61 -6.44
CA GLY A 152 -20.31 0.36 -7.18
C GLY A 152 -21.31 1.51 -7.09
N ASP A 153 -22.45 1.35 -7.76
CA ASP A 153 -23.50 2.36 -7.84
C ASP A 153 -24.66 2.04 -6.89
N VAL A 154 -25.16 3.07 -6.24
CA VAL A 154 -26.40 2.98 -5.44
C VAL A 154 -27.54 3.60 -6.24
N THR A 155 -28.61 2.85 -6.41
CA THR A 155 -29.83 3.35 -7.05
C THR A 155 -30.69 4.04 -6.02
N VAL A 156 -30.90 5.33 -6.15
CA VAL A 156 -31.77 6.12 -5.28
C VAL A 156 -33.04 6.48 -6.06
N GLY A 157 -34.20 6.12 -5.51
CA GLY A 157 -35.47 6.58 -6.02
C GLY A 157 -35.76 8.03 -5.59
N VAL A 158 -35.83 8.94 -6.55
CA VAL A 158 -36.17 10.34 -6.30
C VAL A 158 -37.57 10.60 -6.82
N SER A 159 -38.51 11.02 -5.93
CA SER A 159 -39.80 11.54 -6.32
C SER A 159 -39.75 13.06 -6.36
N SER A 160 -40.10 13.67 -7.48
CA SER A 160 -40.24 15.12 -7.57
C SER A 160 -41.72 15.47 -7.60
N GLU A 161 -42.18 16.31 -6.65
CA GLU A 161 -43.50 16.90 -6.65
C GLU A 161 -43.45 18.28 -7.30
N ALA A 162 -44.13 18.42 -8.46
CA ALA A 162 -44.29 19.73 -9.08
C ALA A 162 -45.70 20.26 -8.74
N LYS A 163 -45.80 21.35 -8.00
CA LYS A 163 -47.08 22.03 -7.65
C LYS A 163 -47.31 23.13 -8.68
N GLN A 164 -48.26 22.91 -9.60
CA GLN A 164 -48.82 23.98 -10.43
C GLN A 164 -50.12 24.49 -9.81
N LEU A 165 -50.39 25.79 -9.98
CA LEU A 165 -51.48 26.50 -9.29
C LEU A 165 -52.87 25.90 -9.46
N ASN A 166 -53.11 25.01 -10.42
CA ASN A 166 -54.42 24.41 -10.71
C ASN A 166 -54.39 22.90 -11.02
N SER A 167 -53.30 22.19 -10.84
CA SER A 167 -53.26 20.73 -11.00
C SER A 167 -52.12 20.09 -10.24
N TRP A 168 -52.43 18.96 -9.59
CA TRP A 168 -51.40 18.09 -9.00
C TRP A 168 -50.95 17.10 -10.07
N ARG A 169 -49.69 17.11 -10.43
CA ARG A 169 -49.07 16.01 -11.17
C ARG A 169 -47.94 15.43 -10.29
N VAL A 170 -48.11 14.17 -9.94
CA VAL A 170 -47.00 13.37 -9.46
C VAL A 170 -46.29 12.88 -10.71
N SER A 171 -45.10 13.41 -11.01
CA SER A 171 -44.29 12.86 -12.06
C SER A 171 -43.57 11.60 -11.57
N ASP A 172 -43.57 10.58 -12.40
CA ASP A 172 -43.02 9.26 -12.12
C ASP A 172 -41.62 9.28 -11.51
N LEU A 173 -41.37 8.28 -10.67
CA LEU A 173 -40.08 7.94 -10.08
C LEU A 173 -38.97 7.98 -11.14
N SER A 174 -38.09 8.96 -11.06
CA SER A 174 -36.84 8.89 -11.78
C SER A 174 -35.81 8.15 -10.93
N LEU A 175 -35.27 7.06 -11.46
CA LEU A 175 -34.15 6.37 -10.86
C LEU A 175 -32.88 7.13 -11.22
N ILE A 176 -32.23 7.69 -10.23
CA ILE A 176 -30.92 8.35 -10.39
C ILE A 176 -29.87 7.38 -9.86
N HIS A 177 -28.95 6.98 -10.72
CA HIS A 177 -27.74 6.27 -10.30
C HIS A 177 -26.75 7.30 -9.78
N ILE A 178 -26.45 7.25 -8.50
CA ILE A 178 -25.45 8.09 -7.86
C ILE A 178 -24.26 7.18 -7.55
N SER A 179 -23.15 7.40 -8.22
CA SER A 179 -21.86 6.91 -7.76
C SER A 179 -21.34 7.92 -6.73
N GLU A 180 -21.61 7.65 -5.45
CA GLU A 180 -21.09 8.48 -4.37
C GLU A 180 -19.73 7.96 -3.89
N PRO A 181 -18.68 8.77 -3.94
CA PRO A 181 -17.60 8.66 -2.98
C PRO A 181 -18.15 9.20 -1.66
N THR A 182 -18.73 8.33 -0.86
CA THR A 182 -19.39 8.68 0.39
C THR A 182 -18.45 9.47 1.30
N ARG A 183 -18.79 10.72 1.55
CA ARG A 183 -18.18 11.57 2.58
C ARG A 183 -18.47 11.10 4.02
N HIS A 184 -19.20 10.02 4.19
CA HIS A 184 -19.63 9.53 5.51
C HIS A 184 -19.58 8.01 5.58
N ALA A 185 -18.44 7.47 5.92
CA ALA A 185 -18.37 6.31 6.78
C ALA A 185 -17.71 6.75 8.09
N GLN A 186 -18.48 7.49 8.90
CA GLN A 186 -18.24 7.54 10.33
C GLN A 186 -18.98 6.34 10.92
N ILE A 187 -18.24 5.39 11.41
CA ILE A 187 -18.64 4.49 12.49
C ILE A 187 -17.54 4.59 13.55
#